data_7525ac2e6e5fbe415c2eb7230fb8f813
#
_entry.id   7525ac2e6e5fbe415c2eb7230fb8f813
#
_cell.length_a   1.000
_cell.length_b   1.000
_cell.length_c   1.000
_cell.angle_alpha   90.00
_cell.angle_beta   90.00
_cell.angle_gamma   90.00
#
_symmetry.space_group_name_H-M   'P 1'
#
loop_
_entity.id
_entity.type
_entity.pdbx_description
1 polymer ?
#
loop_
_entity_poly.entity_id
_entity_poly.type
_entity_poly.pdbx_seq_one_letter_code
_entity_poly.pdbx_strand_id
1 'polypeptide(L)'
;VGMATVGLVTSPQMGAIADRYAHDELSVAETIGLFERAEPILAAHSGPDAQAAAEAITEVARAWQSDSGALPAPATSNALRAVIASDVDLGLVAEAQAILGPADNIGGKVSFRWIVPLCALLTMIFSVLYIRDRKAGGYLARSIEASE
;
A
#
# COMPACT_ATOMS: atom_id res chain seq x y z
N VAL A 1 -23.73 -3.61 -9.16
CA VAL A 1 -22.69 -3.17 -10.11
C VAL A 1 -21.92 -1.98 -9.58
N GLY A 2 -22.55 -1.02 -8.86
CA GLY A 2 -21.89 0.21 -8.38
C GLY A 2 -20.83 0.03 -7.27
N MET A 3 -20.92 -0.98 -6.40
CA MET A 3 -19.95 -1.18 -5.30
C MET A 3 -18.61 -1.73 -5.76
N ALA A 4 -18.59 -2.57 -6.79
CA ALA A 4 -17.36 -3.16 -7.31
C ALA A 4 -16.46 -2.13 -8.01
N THR A 5 -17.04 -1.13 -8.66
CA THR A 5 -16.31 -0.09 -9.38
C THR A 5 -15.61 0.91 -8.44
N VAL A 6 -16.21 1.22 -7.29
CA VAL A 6 -15.58 2.12 -6.30
C VAL A 6 -14.34 1.47 -5.68
N GLY A 7 -14.41 0.17 -5.30
CA GLY A 7 -13.27 -0.56 -4.77
C GLY A 7 -12.11 -0.68 -5.77
N LEU A 8 -12.42 -0.83 -7.06
CA LEU A 8 -11.42 -1.03 -8.10
C LEU A 8 -10.63 0.25 -8.43
N VAL A 9 -11.23 1.42 -8.22
CA VAL A 9 -10.59 2.73 -8.46
C VAL A 9 -9.87 3.24 -7.21
N THR A 10 -10.41 3.01 -6.01
CA THR A 10 -9.85 3.54 -4.76
C THR A 10 -8.67 2.71 -4.24
N SER A 11 -8.68 1.39 -4.46
CA SER A 11 -7.64 0.48 -3.96
C SER A 11 -6.22 0.81 -4.48
N PRO A 12 -5.97 0.97 -5.79
CA PRO A 12 -4.63 1.29 -6.28
C PRO A 12 -4.16 2.69 -5.88
N GLN A 13 -5.08 3.67 -5.78
CA GLN A 13 -4.73 5.02 -5.35
C GLN A 13 -4.34 5.07 -3.86
N MET A 14 -5.02 4.29 -3.02
CA MET A 14 -4.69 4.20 -1.61
C MET A 14 -3.34 3.50 -1.37
N GLY A 15 -3.04 2.46 -2.17
CA GLY A 15 -1.73 1.82 -2.16
C GLY A 15 -0.61 2.81 -2.53
N ALA A 16 -0.79 3.57 -3.60
CA ALA A 16 0.19 4.55 -4.05
C ALA A 16 0.41 5.69 -3.02
N ILE A 17 -0.65 6.12 -2.32
CA ILE A 17 -0.53 7.10 -1.24
C ILE A 17 0.23 6.49 -0.05
N ALA A 18 -0.15 5.28 0.37
CA ALA A 18 0.53 4.59 1.47
C ALA A 18 2.01 4.39 1.18
N ASP A 19 2.36 3.92 -0.02
CA ASP A 19 3.73 3.69 -0.45
C ASP A 19 4.55 4.99 -0.49
N ARG A 20 3.96 6.11 -0.90
CA ARG A 20 4.64 7.41 -0.92
C ARG A 20 4.98 7.88 0.49
N TYR A 21 4.03 7.82 1.43
CA TYR A 21 4.28 8.23 2.82
C TYR A 21 5.19 7.25 3.55
N ALA A 22 5.09 5.96 3.28
CA ALA A 22 6.03 4.97 3.79
C ALA A 22 7.45 5.23 3.29
N HIS A 23 7.59 5.62 2.02
CA HIS A 23 8.88 5.93 1.43
C HIS A 23 9.57 7.13 2.09
N ASP A 24 8.82 8.20 2.41
CA ASP A 24 9.36 9.40 3.06
C ASP A 24 9.93 9.12 4.47
N GLU A 25 9.51 8.02 5.10
CA GLU A 25 10.00 7.58 6.42
C GLU A 25 11.16 6.57 6.33
N LEU A 26 11.50 6.08 5.12
CA LEU A 26 12.62 5.15 4.97
C LEU A 26 13.96 5.86 5.22
N SER A 27 14.76 5.27 6.10
CA SER A 27 16.15 5.71 6.30
C SER A 27 17.00 5.35 5.08
N VAL A 28 17.36 6.35 4.28
CA VAL A 28 18.17 6.16 3.07
C VAL A 28 19.48 5.43 3.36
N ALA A 29 20.20 5.84 4.41
CA ALA A 29 21.49 5.26 4.76
C ALA A 29 21.36 3.79 5.18
N GLU A 30 20.36 3.45 6.00
CA GLU A 30 20.11 2.08 6.45
C GLU A 30 19.69 1.18 5.30
N THR A 31 18.80 1.69 4.43
CA THR A 31 18.32 0.95 3.25
C THR A 31 19.45 0.63 2.29
N ILE A 32 20.31 1.61 1.97
CA ILE A 32 21.46 1.39 1.10
C ILE A 32 22.45 0.41 1.74
N GLY A 33 22.79 0.61 3.02
CA GLY A 33 23.69 -0.29 3.73
C GLY A 33 23.17 -1.73 3.81
N LEU A 34 21.86 -1.93 3.91
CA LEU A 34 21.22 -3.24 3.81
C LEU A 34 21.40 -3.84 2.41
N PHE A 35 21.11 -3.08 1.35
CA PHE A 35 21.20 -3.56 -0.03
C PHE A 35 22.62 -3.93 -0.42
N GLU A 36 23.62 -3.15 -0.03
CA GLU A 36 25.04 -3.46 -0.27
C GLU A 36 25.47 -4.81 0.38
N ARG A 37 24.92 -5.12 1.56
CA ARG A 37 25.20 -6.40 2.23
C ARG A 37 24.36 -7.55 1.67
N ALA A 38 23.12 -7.28 1.25
CA ALA A 38 22.22 -8.29 0.74
C ALA A 38 22.60 -8.78 -0.67
N GLU A 39 23.09 -7.89 -1.54
CA GLU A 39 23.41 -8.21 -2.93
C GLU A 39 24.34 -9.43 -3.07
N PRO A 40 25.52 -9.52 -2.43
CA PRO A 40 26.41 -10.68 -2.57
C PRO A 40 25.81 -11.96 -1.98
N ILE A 41 25.00 -11.84 -0.92
CA ILE A 41 24.37 -13.00 -0.29
C ILE A 41 23.28 -13.57 -1.20
N LEU A 42 22.42 -12.70 -1.75
CA LEU A 42 21.36 -13.10 -2.68
C LEU A 42 21.94 -13.67 -4.00
N ALA A 43 22.98 -13.06 -4.51
CA ALA A 43 23.67 -13.54 -5.73
C ALA A 43 24.31 -14.93 -5.56
N ALA A 44 24.68 -15.32 -4.34
CA ALA A 44 25.20 -16.65 -4.03
C ALA A 44 24.11 -17.74 -4.00
N HIS A 45 22.82 -17.35 -3.96
CA HIS A 45 21.68 -18.26 -3.88
C HIS A 45 20.98 -18.42 -5.23
N SER A 46 20.70 -19.66 -5.62
CA SER A 46 20.11 -19.99 -6.93
C SER A 46 18.57 -20.06 -6.93
N GLY A 47 17.90 -19.59 -5.86
CA GLY A 47 16.44 -19.61 -5.75
C GLY A 47 15.77 -18.48 -6.56
N PRO A 48 14.56 -18.69 -7.10
CA PRO A 48 13.85 -17.68 -7.87
C PRO A 48 13.56 -16.40 -7.03
N ASP A 49 13.26 -16.56 -5.75
CA ASP A 49 12.97 -15.43 -4.86
C ASP A 49 14.25 -14.63 -4.53
N ALA A 50 15.40 -15.31 -4.38
CA ALA A 50 16.70 -14.65 -4.20
C ALA A 50 17.10 -13.87 -5.46
N GLN A 51 16.88 -14.43 -6.64
CA GLN A 51 17.13 -13.74 -7.90
C GLN A 51 16.23 -12.53 -8.08
N ALA A 52 14.93 -12.66 -7.80
CA ALA A 52 13.98 -11.53 -7.85
C ALA A 52 14.37 -10.41 -6.88
N ALA A 53 14.84 -10.76 -5.67
CA ALA A 53 15.33 -9.79 -4.70
C ALA A 53 16.60 -9.09 -5.18
N ALA A 54 17.56 -9.83 -5.75
CA ALA A 54 18.81 -9.26 -6.30
C ALA A 54 18.53 -8.31 -7.49
N GLU A 55 17.61 -8.68 -8.38
CA GLU A 55 17.19 -7.83 -9.50
C GLU A 55 16.53 -6.54 -9.01
N ALA A 56 15.63 -6.63 -8.02
CA ALA A 56 14.97 -5.48 -7.43
C ALA A 56 15.97 -4.51 -6.76
N ILE A 57 16.96 -5.03 -6.03
CA ILE A 57 18.06 -4.23 -5.45
C ILE A 57 18.84 -3.54 -6.55
N THR A 58 19.22 -4.26 -7.61
CA THR A 58 19.99 -3.71 -8.73
C THR A 58 19.21 -2.58 -9.44
N GLU A 59 17.90 -2.71 -9.58
CA GLU A 59 17.05 -1.67 -10.15
C GLU A 59 17.08 -0.40 -9.28
N VAL A 60 16.92 -0.55 -7.95
CA VAL A 60 17.01 0.56 -7.00
C VAL A 60 18.38 1.23 -7.05
N ALA A 61 19.48 0.45 -7.05
CA ALA A 61 20.83 0.97 -7.11
C ALA A 61 21.09 1.77 -8.40
N ARG A 62 20.59 1.28 -9.54
CA ARG A 62 20.67 1.99 -10.83
C ARG A 62 19.90 3.30 -10.81
N ALA A 63 18.68 3.29 -10.30
CA ALA A 63 17.86 4.49 -10.18
C ALA A 63 18.49 5.51 -9.21
N TRP A 64 19.01 5.05 -8.09
CA TRP A 64 19.75 5.87 -7.12
C TRP A 64 20.95 6.61 -7.77
N GLN A 65 21.70 5.93 -8.61
CA GLN A 65 22.85 6.52 -9.30
C GLN A 65 22.43 7.55 -10.36
N SER A 66 21.25 7.38 -10.95
CA SER A 66 20.75 8.25 -12.04
C SER A 66 20.03 9.49 -11.53
N ASP A 67 19.42 9.46 -10.35
CA ASP A 67 18.49 10.50 -9.86
C ASP A 67 18.99 11.16 -8.56
N SER A 68 20.12 11.89 -8.64
CA SER A 68 20.59 12.85 -7.61
C SER A 68 20.58 12.40 -6.14
N GLY A 69 20.61 11.10 -5.86
CA GLY A 69 20.66 10.56 -4.50
C GLY A 69 19.30 10.45 -3.80
N ALA A 70 18.20 10.41 -4.52
CA ALA A 70 16.88 10.04 -3.99
C ALA A 70 16.55 8.58 -4.29
N LEU A 71 16.08 7.83 -3.30
CA LEU A 71 15.60 6.46 -3.52
C LEU A 71 14.27 6.50 -4.30
N PRO A 72 14.07 5.66 -5.32
CA PRO A 72 12.80 5.59 -6.05
C PRO A 72 11.71 4.95 -5.20
N ALA A 73 10.62 5.69 -4.93
CA ALA A 73 9.61 5.34 -3.95
C ALA A 73 9.04 3.91 -4.06
N PRO A 74 8.38 3.47 -5.14
CA PRO A 74 7.80 2.13 -5.14
C PRO A 74 8.85 1.02 -5.28
N ALA A 75 9.96 1.27 -6.01
CA ALA A 75 11.00 0.26 -6.23
C ALA A 75 11.73 -0.11 -4.94
N THR A 76 12.02 0.86 -4.07
CA THR A 76 12.70 0.63 -2.80
C THR A 76 11.88 -0.23 -1.85
N SER A 77 10.59 0.08 -1.68
CA SER A 77 9.69 -0.73 -0.84
C SER A 77 9.53 -2.14 -1.41
N ASN A 78 9.45 -2.28 -2.74
CA ASN A 78 9.36 -3.59 -3.39
C ASN A 78 10.64 -4.40 -3.22
N ALA A 79 11.81 -3.78 -3.30
CA ALA A 79 13.10 -4.45 -3.07
C ALA A 79 13.23 -4.94 -1.62
N LEU A 80 12.83 -4.13 -0.63
CA LEU A 80 12.80 -4.56 0.78
C LEU A 80 11.85 -5.75 0.99
N ARG A 81 10.65 -5.71 0.39
CA ARG A 81 9.70 -6.84 0.45
C ARG A 81 10.23 -8.09 -0.25
N ALA A 82 10.96 -7.94 -1.36
CA ALA A 82 11.60 -9.05 -2.05
C ALA A 82 12.72 -9.69 -1.19
N VAL A 83 13.53 -8.89 -0.49
CA VAL A 83 14.52 -9.38 0.48
C VAL A 83 13.83 -10.17 1.59
N ILE A 84 12.73 -9.67 2.13
CA ILE A 84 11.97 -10.38 3.16
C ILE A 84 11.40 -11.71 2.62
N ALA A 85 10.86 -11.69 1.42
CA ALA A 85 10.26 -12.87 0.79
C ALA A 85 11.29 -13.93 0.38
N SER A 86 12.54 -13.53 0.12
CA SER A 86 13.61 -14.46 -0.26
C SER A 86 13.97 -15.46 0.83
N ASP A 87 13.78 -15.10 2.10
CA ASP A 87 14.08 -15.91 3.30
C ASP A 87 15.47 -16.55 3.31
N VAL A 88 16.41 -15.94 2.61
CA VAL A 88 17.77 -16.48 2.40
C VAL A 88 18.62 -16.33 3.65
N ASP A 89 18.50 -15.20 4.34
CA ASP A 89 19.24 -14.90 5.56
C ASP A 89 18.34 -14.21 6.57
N LEU A 90 18.16 -14.84 7.73
CA LEU A 90 17.27 -14.34 8.79
C LEU A 90 17.69 -12.97 9.34
N GLY A 91 18.98 -12.66 9.31
CA GLY A 91 19.52 -11.36 9.74
C GLY A 91 19.10 -10.26 8.77
N LEU A 92 19.23 -10.49 7.46
CA LEU A 92 18.80 -9.56 6.43
C LEU A 92 17.28 -9.38 6.43
N VAL A 93 16.53 -10.46 6.63
CA VAL A 93 15.07 -10.42 6.75
C VAL A 93 14.64 -9.57 7.94
N ALA A 94 15.23 -9.79 9.11
CA ALA A 94 14.93 -9.02 10.32
C ALA A 94 15.26 -7.53 10.15
N GLU A 95 16.39 -7.21 9.52
CA GLU A 95 16.81 -5.83 9.26
C GLU A 95 15.88 -5.15 8.23
N ALA A 96 15.54 -5.83 7.14
CA ALA A 96 14.57 -5.33 6.17
C ALA A 96 13.19 -5.07 6.79
N GLN A 97 12.73 -5.96 7.67
CA GLN A 97 11.49 -5.76 8.43
C GLN A 97 11.59 -4.59 9.41
N ALA A 98 12.74 -4.38 10.05
CA ALA A 98 12.95 -3.25 10.96
C ALA A 98 12.92 -1.91 10.22
N ILE A 99 13.42 -1.86 9.00
CA ILE A 99 13.37 -0.66 8.14
C ILE A 99 11.96 -0.43 7.59
N LEU A 100 11.30 -1.47 7.07
CA LEU A 100 10.01 -1.36 6.38
C LEU A 100 8.83 -1.22 7.36
N GLY A 101 8.87 -1.90 8.50
CA GLY A 101 7.75 -1.98 9.44
C GLY A 101 7.25 -0.63 9.96
N PRO A 102 8.11 0.27 10.45
CA PRO A 102 7.71 1.63 10.84
C PRO A 102 7.11 2.42 9.68
N ALA A 103 7.71 2.32 8.48
CA ALA A 103 7.26 3.00 7.28
C ALA A 103 5.87 2.52 6.83
N ASP A 104 5.64 1.21 6.78
CA ASP A 104 4.33 0.61 6.46
C ASP A 104 3.26 1.00 7.48
N ASN A 105 3.61 1.08 8.77
CA ASN A 105 2.69 1.53 9.82
C ASN A 105 2.24 2.99 9.63
N ILE A 106 3.14 3.87 9.23
CA ILE A 106 2.81 5.29 8.97
C ILE A 106 2.00 5.40 7.70
N GLY A 107 2.39 4.73 6.61
CA GLY A 107 1.63 4.67 5.37
C GLY A 107 0.21 4.18 5.59
N GLY A 108 0.02 3.12 6.39
CA GLY A 108 -1.29 2.61 6.79
C GLY A 108 -2.12 3.63 7.55
N LYS A 109 -1.57 4.27 8.58
CA LYS A 109 -2.26 5.30 9.38
C LYS A 109 -2.70 6.50 8.54
N VAL A 110 -1.85 6.97 7.65
CA VAL A 110 -2.17 8.11 6.77
C VAL A 110 -3.26 7.73 5.77
N SER A 111 -3.23 6.53 5.20
CA SER A 111 -4.28 6.04 4.30
C SER A 111 -5.65 6.02 4.98
N PHE A 112 -5.73 5.56 6.23
CA PHE A 112 -6.98 5.60 7.01
C PHE A 112 -7.47 7.03 7.26
N ARG A 113 -6.59 8.00 7.44
CA ARG A 113 -6.97 9.40 7.65
C ARG A 113 -7.72 10.01 6.45
N TRP A 114 -7.47 9.51 5.23
CA TRP A 114 -8.20 9.93 4.03
C TRP A 114 -9.56 9.28 3.87
N ILE A 115 -9.77 8.09 4.47
CA ILE A 115 -11.07 7.40 4.44
C ILE A 115 -12.09 8.08 5.35
N VAL A 116 -11.68 8.61 6.50
CA VAL A 116 -12.56 9.22 7.49
C VAL A 116 -13.45 10.32 6.90
N PRO A 117 -12.92 11.34 6.17
CA PRO A 117 -13.76 12.36 5.57
C PRO A 117 -14.71 11.81 4.51
N LEU A 118 -14.33 10.77 3.77
CA LEU A 118 -15.21 10.11 2.80
C LEU A 118 -16.38 9.42 3.50
N CYS A 119 -16.13 8.69 4.58
CA CYS A 119 -17.19 8.07 5.38
C CYS A 119 -18.12 9.11 6.01
N ALA A 120 -17.56 10.22 6.51
CA ALA A 120 -18.37 11.33 7.05
C ALA A 120 -19.26 11.96 5.98
N LEU A 121 -18.73 12.17 4.76
CA LEU A 121 -19.50 12.68 3.63
C LEU A 121 -20.66 11.74 3.26
N LEU A 122 -20.38 10.43 3.15
CA LEU A 122 -21.42 9.44 2.85
C LEU A 122 -22.48 9.40 3.94
N THR A 123 -22.08 9.41 5.21
CA THR A 123 -23.01 9.46 6.34
C THR A 123 -23.91 10.71 6.28
N MET A 124 -23.35 11.86 5.93
CA MET A 124 -24.08 13.10 5.76
C MET A 124 -25.11 12.98 4.62
N ILE A 125 -24.70 12.47 3.46
CA ILE A 125 -25.58 12.27 2.29
C ILE A 125 -26.74 11.35 2.66
N PHE A 126 -26.46 10.18 3.26
CA PHE A 126 -27.51 9.24 3.66
C PHE A 126 -28.43 9.81 4.73
N SER A 127 -27.90 10.59 5.67
CA SER A 127 -28.69 11.27 6.69
C SER A 127 -29.66 12.28 6.06
N VAL A 128 -29.20 13.08 5.10
CA VAL A 128 -30.04 14.04 4.38
C VAL A 128 -31.12 13.30 3.58
N LEU A 129 -30.77 12.25 2.86
CA LEU A 129 -31.73 11.43 2.11
C LEU A 129 -32.77 10.80 3.04
N TYR A 130 -32.36 10.26 4.17
CA TYR A 130 -33.25 9.69 5.18
C TYR A 130 -34.23 10.71 5.73
N ILE A 131 -33.75 11.90 6.10
CA ILE A 131 -34.61 12.99 6.62
C ILE A 131 -35.60 13.45 5.54
N ARG A 132 -35.14 13.56 4.30
CA ARG A 132 -35.99 13.94 3.17
C ARG A 132 -37.07 12.90 2.89
N ASP A 133 -36.69 11.62 2.89
CA ASP A 133 -37.65 10.52 2.68
C ASP A 133 -38.67 10.44 3.81
N ARG A 134 -38.25 10.60 5.05
CA ARG A 134 -39.13 10.66 6.21
C ARG A 134 -40.12 11.83 6.15
N LYS A 135 -39.70 13.00 5.67
CA LYS A 135 -40.58 14.17 5.47
C LYS A 135 -41.55 13.99 4.30
N ALA A 136 -41.17 13.18 3.29
CA ALA A 136 -42.02 12.86 2.13
C ALA A 136 -43.06 11.76 2.41
N GLY A 137 -43.19 11.29 3.66
CA GLY A 137 -44.20 10.29 4.06
C GLY A 137 -43.67 8.89 4.32
N GLY A 138 -42.37 8.71 4.24
CA GLY A 138 -41.70 7.42 4.49
C GLY A 138 -41.91 6.39 3.37
N TYR A 139 -41.27 5.25 3.50
CA TYR A 139 -41.35 4.13 2.56
C TYR A 139 -42.72 3.42 2.78
N LEU A 140 -43.73 3.71 1.98
CA LEU A 140 -44.93 2.88 1.90
C LEU A 140 -44.56 1.63 1.10
N ALA A 141 -44.42 0.50 1.79
CA ALA A 141 -44.31 -0.79 1.14
C ALA A 141 -45.51 -0.99 0.25
N ARG A 142 -45.35 -0.84 -1.05
CA ARG A 142 -46.40 -1.17 -2.04
C ARG A 142 -46.51 -2.68 -2.04
N SER A 143 -47.57 -3.23 -1.42
CA SER A 143 -47.88 -4.63 -1.59
C SER A 143 -48.12 -4.85 -3.08
N ILE A 144 -47.30 -5.71 -3.67
CA ILE A 144 -47.56 -6.24 -5.01
C ILE A 144 -48.65 -7.27 -4.79
N GLU A 145 -49.91 -6.81 -4.82
CA GLU A 145 -51.00 -7.73 -4.96
C GLU A 145 -50.85 -8.39 -6.32
N ALA A 146 -50.61 -9.71 -6.27
CA ALA A 146 -50.59 -10.56 -7.43
C ALA A 146 -51.97 -10.40 -8.10
N SER A 147 -52.00 -9.82 -9.29
CA SER A 147 -53.16 -9.87 -10.16
C SER A 147 -53.27 -11.31 -10.69
N GLU A 148 -54.23 -12.06 -10.16
CA GLU A 148 -54.70 -13.28 -10.80
C GLU A 148 -55.37 -12.96 -12.14
#